data_e3f77fe07c551e2e35ce1e2f23036bd4
#
_entry.id   e3f77fe07c551e2e35ce1e2f23036bd4
#
_cell.length_a   1.000
_cell.length_b   1.000
_cell.length_c   1.000
_cell.angle_alpha   90.00
_cell.angle_beta   90.00
_cell.angle_gamma   90.00
#
_symmetry.space_group_name_H-M   'P 1'
#
loop_
_entity.id
_entity.type
_entity.pdbx_description
1 polymer ?
#
loop_
_entity_poly.entity_id
_entity_poly.type
_entity_poly.pdbx_seq_one_letter_code
_entity_poly.pdbx_strand_id
1 'polypeptide(L)'
;QTLLSKYKLKQANWQIMPSSTAAMISTLSKAVKNKQPIVVTGWQPHWMVAKYSLKFLKDPKHVYGNGESMRTITRKGLEKDNPGATKLLKNFHWTISMSNPVMLNINGGMNKQKAVNQFIKNHPKQVKAWTAGVPNGHGKKIKLVYTPYDYEIAVTTLVTTLLKQKGYKATMQQLDVGVMWNSIANGSSDASLTAELPVTHGLYAKKYKGKYVQLRKNLKGAKTGLAVPKYMKNINTVDDLKNK
;
A
#
# COMPACT_ATOMS: atom_id res chain seq x y z
N GLN A 1 -6.40 -22.02 -4.40
CA GLN A 1 -7.30 -23.20 -4.45
C GLN A 1 -8.70 -22.87 -3.92
N THR A 2 -8.84 -22.14 -2.81
CA THR A 2 -10.15 -21.78 -2.21
C THR A 2 -11.06 -21.02 -3.18
N LEU A 3 -10.53 -20.10 -3.98
CA LEU A 3 -11.30 -19.36 -4.98
C LEU A 3 -11.93 -20.29 -6.03
N LEU A 4 -11.11 -21.16 -6.64
CA LEU A 4 -11.58 -22.09 -7.67
C LEU A 4 -12.68 -23.03 -7.15
N SER A 5 -12.55 -23.47 -5.87
CA SER A 5 -13.53 -24.33 -5.22
C SER A 5 -14.82 -23.57 -4.90
N LYS A 6 -14.73 -22.45 -4.16
CA LYS A 6 -15.91 -21.67 -3.75
C LYS A 6 -16.75 -21.17 -4.92
N TYR A 7 -16.10 -20.78 -6.01
CA TYR A 7 -16.78 -20.31 -7.22
C TYR A 7 -17.01 -21.39 -8.28
N LYS A 8 -16.67 -22.67 -7.99
CA LYS A 8 -16.80 -23.79 -8.92
C LYS A 8 -16.12 -23.55 -10.28
N LEU A 9 -15.03 -22.77 -10.29
CA LEU A 9 -14.34 -22.39 -11.53
C LEU A 9 -13.57 -23.54 -12.16
N LYS A 10 -13.22 -24.59 -11.40
CA LYS A 10 -12.63 -25.81 -11.95
C LYS A 10 -13.57 -26.50 -12.97
N GLN A 11 -14.88 -26.44 -12.75
CA GLN A 11 -15.89 -27.00 -13.65
C GLN A 11 -15.98 -26.22 -14.97
N ALA A 12 -15.53 -24.95 -14.99
CA ALA A 12 -15.38 -24.11 -16.17
C ALA A 12 -13.94 -24.13 -16.72
N ASN A 13 -13.15 -25.16 -16.39
CA ASN A 13 -11.77 -25.37 -16.86
C ASN A 13 -10.77 -24.27 -16.48
N TRP A 14 -11.05 -23.51 -15.41
CA TRP A 14 -10.08 -22.54 -14.90
C TRP A 14 -8.98 -23.21 -14.08
N GLN A 15 -7.76 -22.77 -14.31
CA GLN A 15 -6.58 -23.19 -13.58
C GLN A 15 -5.83 -21.97 -13.05
N ILE A 16 -5.20 -22.10 -11.88
CA ILE A 16 -4.27 -21.13 -11.37
C ILE A 16 -2.89 -21.44 -11.97
N MET A 17 -2.27 -20.43 -12.57
CA MET A 17 -0.88 -20.49 -13.03
C MET A 17 0.01 -19.70 -12.05
N PRO A 18 0.63 -20.36 -11.07
CA PRO A 18 1.53 -19.70 -10.15
C PRO A 18 2.72 -19.11 -10.90
N SER A 19 3.05 -17.85 -10.61
CA SER A 19 4.21 -17.19 -11.19
C SER A 19 4.74 -16.10 -10.25
N SER A 20 5.91 -15.55 -10.56
CA SER A 20 6.37 -14.34 -9.89
C SER A 20 5.53 -13.13 -10.31
N THR A 21 5.52 -12.08 -9.49
CA THR A 21 4.87 -10.80 -9.84
C THR A 21 5.39 -10.26 -11.17
N ALA A 22 6.71 -10.34 -11.42
CA ALA A 22 7.30 -9.87 -12.68
C ALA A 22 6.78 -10.66 -13.89
N ALA A 23 6.69 -11.98 -13.80
CA ALA A 23 6.16 -12.83 -14.87
C ALA A 23 4.67 -12.57 -15.13
N MET A 24 3.86 -12.42 -14.06
CA MET A 24 2.45 -12.06 -14.17
C MET A 24 2.27 -10.71 -14.87
N ILE A 25 3.03 -9.69 -14.49
CA ILE A 25 2.97 -8.35 -15.10
C ILE A 25 3.41 -8.38 -16.56
N SER A 26 4.43 -9.17 -16.91
CA SER A 26 4.87 -9.34 -18.31
C SER A 26 3.74 -9.94 -19.15
N THR A 27 3.10 -10.99 -18.66
CA THR A 27 1.93 -11.61 -19.33
C THR A 27 0.76 -10.64 -19.45
N LEU A 28 0.44 -9.90 -18.38
CA LEU A 28 -0.58 -8.87 -18.39
C LEU A 28 -0.29 -7.77 -19.43
N SER A 29 0.96 -7.29 -19.48
CA SER A 29 1.37 -6.28 -20.45
C SER A 29 1.16 -6.73 -21.89
N LYS A 30 1.56 -7.96 -22.20
CA LYS A 30 1.36 -8.56 -23.55
C LYS A 30 -0.13 -8.71 -23.89
N ALA A 31 -0.93 -9.20 -22.95
CA ALA A 31 -2.38 -9.37 -23.16
C ALA A 31 -3.07 -8.02 -23.39
N VAL A 32 -2.74 -6.99 -22.58
CA VAL A 32 -3.32 -5.65 -22.73
C VAL A 32 -2.94 -5.01 -24.07
N LYS A 33 -1.68 -5.13 -24.48
CA LYS A 33 -1.19 -4.63 -25.78
C LYS A 33 -1.99 -5.23 -26.94
N ASN A 34 -2.32 -6.52 -26.87
CA ASN A 34 -3.02 -7.25 -27.92
C ASN A 34 -4.55 -7.30 -27.69
N LYS A 35 -5.06 -6.61 -26.67
CA LYS A 35 -6.48 -6.65 -26.25
C LYS A 35 -7.02 -8.08 -26.01
N GLN A 36 -6.16 -8.98 -25.57
CA GLN A 36 -6.51 -10.37 -25.26
C GLN A 36 -7.16 -10.45 -23.86
N PRO A 37 -8.14 -11.34 -23.68
CA PRO A 37 -8.68 -11.60 -22.35
C PRO A 37 -7.61 -12.12 -21.38
N ILE A 38 -7.62 -11.58 -20.17
CA ILE A 38 -6.72 -12.03 -19.11
C ILE A 38 -7.34 -11.76 -17.74
N VAL A 39 -7.13 -12.68 -16.81
CA VAL A 39 -7.48 -12.55 -15.40
C VAL A 39 -6.20 -12.70 -14.59
N VAL A 40 -5.94 -11.74 -13.72
CA VAL A 40 -4.76 -11.78 -12.83
C VAL A 40 -5.17 -11.60 -11.37
N THR A 41 -4.34 -12.08 -10.46
CA THR A 41 -4.43 -11.63 -9.06
C THR A 41 -3.96 -10.19 -9.00
N GLY A 42 -4.85 -9.31 -8.61
CA GLY A 42 -4.57 -7.89 -8.44
C GLY A 42 -4.58 -7.50 -6.98
N TRP A 43 -3.89 -6.44 -6.66
CA TRP A 43 -3.99 -5.76 -5.36
C TRP A 43 -3.82 -4.26 -5.53
N GLN A 44 -4.36 -3.50 -4.59
CA GLN A 44 -4.16 -2.05 -4.53
C GLN A 44 -3.95 -1.59 -3.09
N PRO A 45 -3.09 -0.57 -2.89
CA PRO A 45 -2.45 0.26 -3.93
C PRO A 45 -1.35 -0.49 -4.69
N HIS A 46 -1.36 -0.42 -6.02
CA HIS A 46 -0.28 -0.91 -6.89
C HIS A 46 -0.38 -0.20 -8.25
N TRP A 47 0.76 0.21 -8.82
CA TRP A 47 0.83 0.94 -10.07
C TRP A 47 0.21 0.21 -11.28
N MET A 48 0.23 -1.14 -11.29
CA MET A 48 -0.32 -1.93 -12.40
C MET A 48 -1.81 -1.66 -12.64
N VAL A 49 -2.57 -1.36 -11.56
CA VAL A 49 -4.02 -1.11 -11.66
C VAL A 49 -4.28 0.13 -12.51
N ALA A 50 -3.51 1.20 -12.31
CA ALA A 50 -3.60 2.43 -13.09
C ALA A 50 -3.00 2.24 -14.49
N LYS A 51 -1.79 1.68 -14.60
CA LYS A 51 -1.05 1.51 -15.86
C LYS A 51 -1.82 0.70 -16.90
N TYR A 52 -2.43 -0.40 -16.47
CA TYR A 52 -3.15 -1.31 -17.36
C TYR A 52 -4.66 -1.13 -17.35
N SER A 53 -5.16 -0.05 -16.72
CA SER A 53 -6.59 0.24 -16.61
C SER A 53 -7.39 -0.99 -16.14
N LEU A 54 -6.98 -1.58 -15.03
CA LEU A 54 -7.64 -2.75 -14.47
C LEU A 54 -8.90 -2.37 -13.68
N LYS A 55 -9.85 -3.30 -13.64
CA LYS A 55 -10.96 -3.31 -12.69
C LYS A 55 -10.92 -4.61 -11.88
N PHE A 56 -11.25 -4.51 -10.59
CA PHE A 56 -11.42 -5.68 -9.74
C PHE A 56 -12.79 -6.30 -9.96
N LEU A 57 -12.83 -7.61 -10.01
CA LEU A 57 -14.09 -8.35 -10.02
C LEU A 57 -14.73 -8.30 -8.64
N LYS A 58 -16.05 -8.17 -8.61
CA LYS A 58 -16.81 -8.31 -7.36
C LYS A 58 -16.66 -9.75 -6.84
N ASP A 59 -16.43 -9.89 -5.55
CA ASP A 59 -16.25 -11.16 -4.84
C ASP A 59 -17.39 -11.34 -3.81
N PRO A 60 -18.62 -11.68 -4.22
CA PRO A 60 -19.76 -11.79 -3.29
C PRO A 60 -19.59 -12.90 -2.26
N LYS A 61 -18.69 -13.84 -2.47
CA LYS A 61 -18.36 -14.90 -1.50
C LYS A 61 -17.22 -14.54 -0.55
N HIS A 62 -16.71 -13.31 -0.64
CA HIS A 62 -15.66 -12.76 0.23
C HIS A 62 -14.43 -13.66 0.39
N VAL A 63 -13.98 -14.29 -0.72
CA VAL A 63 -12.79 -15.15 -0.70
C VAL A 63 -11.52 -14.35 -0.37
N TYR A 64 -11.49 -13.10 -0.79
CA TYR A 64 -10.41 -12.14 -0.53
C TYR A 64 -10.69 -11.22 0.67
N GLY A 65 -11.73 -11.51 1.48
CA GLY A 65 -12.13 -10.68 2.62
C GLY A 65 -12.91 -9.42 2.22
N ASN A 66 -13.07 -8.51 3.18
CA ASN A 66 -13.88 -7.30 3.04
C ASN A 66 -13.06 -6.01 2.77
N GLY A 67 -11.84 -6.19 2.26
CA GLY A 67 -10.91 -5.09 2.04
C GLY A 67 -10.08 -4.75 3.28
N GLU A 68 -9.07 -3.93 3.06
CA GLU A 68 -8.08 -3.56 4.05
C GLU A 68 -7.81 -2.06 4.02
N SER A 69 -6.99 -1.61 4.94
CA SER A 69 -6.49 -0.24 4.96
C SER A 69 -5.02 -0.23 5.38
N MET A 70 -4.24 0.66 4.80
CA MET A 70 -2.92 0.98 5.34
C MET A 70 -3.09 1.83 6.60
N ARG A 71 -2.37 1.49 7.64
CA ARG A 71 -2.44 2.15 8.94
C ARG A 71 -1.05 2.58 9.40
N THR A 72 -1.02 3.74 10.02
CA THR A 72 0.19 4.20 10.71
C THR A 72 0.24 3.54 12.08
N ILE A 73 1.35 2.87 12.38
CA ILE A 73 1.66 2.30 13.69
C ILE A 73 2.95 2.92 14.22
N THR A 74 3.04 3.04 15.53
CA THR A 74 4.22 3.58 16.21
C THR A 74 4.61 2.72 17.39
N ARG A 75 5.86 2.83 17.83
CA ARG A 75 6.28 2.32 19.14
C ARG A 75 5.49 3.01 20.26
N LYS A 76 5.38 2.37 21.40
CA LYS A 76 4.89 3.01 22.62
C LYS A 76 5.77 4.18 23.02
N GLY A 77 5.16 5.21 23.59
CA GLY A 77 5.88 6.38 24.08
C GLY A 77 6.29 7.40 23.02
N LEU A 78 6.18 7.10 21.70
CA LEU A 78 6.61 8.06 20.67
C LEU A 78 5.92 9.41 20.79
N GLU A 79 4.64 9.46 21.12
CA GLU A 79 3.91 10.72 21.26
C GLU A 79 4.46 11.59 22.40
N LYS A 80 4.86 10.97 23.49
CA LYS A 80 5.53 11.67 24.61
C LYS A 80 6.93 12.15 24.21
N ASP A 81 7.70 11.26 23.57
CA ASP A 81 9.10 11.55 23.23
C ASP A 81 9.23 12.51 22.05
N ASN A 82 8.32 12.43 21.06
CA ASN A 82 8.35 13.21 19.82
C ASN A 82 6.95 13.63 19.37
N PRO A 83 6.28 14.53 20.13
CA PRO A 83 4.88 14.90 19.85
C PRO A 83 4.70 15.57 18.48
N GLY A 84 5.68 16.35 18.03
CA GLY A 84 5.59 17.04 16.74
C GLY A 84 5.65 16.08 15.55
N ALA A 85 6.59 15.13 15.55
CA ALA A 85 6.61 14.09 14.50
C ALA A 85 5.35 13.21 14.55
N THR A 86 4.88 12.86 15.76
CA THR A 86 3.64 12.10 15.92
C THR A 86 2.44 12.87 15.38
N LYS A 87 2.40 14.21 15.54
CA LYS A 87 1.35 15.03 14.96
C LYS A 87 1.32 14.95 13.45
N LEU A 88 2.48 15.01 12.77
CA LEU A 88 2.55 14.81 11.33
C LEU A 88 2.02 13.42 10.93
N LEU A 89 2.45 12.37 11.64
CA LEU A 89 1.98 11.00 11.41
C LEU A 89 0.45 10.87 11.61
N LYS A 90 -0.12 11.56 12.60
CA LYS A 90 -1.58 11.62 12.81
C LYS A 90 -2.32 12.39 11.72
N ASN A 91 -1.75 13.46 11.20
CA ASN A 91 -2.35 14.27 10.14
C ASN A 91 -2.32 13.57 8.78
N PHE A 92 -1.27 12.77 8.54
CA PHE A 92 -1.03 12.20 7.22
C PHE A 92 -2.10 11.19 6.81
N HIS A 93 -2.65 11.40 5.64
CA HIS A 93 -3.49 10.45 4.92
C HIS A 93 -3.53 10.83 3.46
N TRP A 94 -3.52 9.86 2.59
CA TRP A 94 -3.72 10.09 1.18
C TRP A 94 -4.67 9.07 0.55
N THR A 95 -4.92 9.20 -0.74
CA THR A 95 -5.82 8.32 -1.49
C THR A 95 -5.03 7.48 -2.49
N ILE A 96 -5.67 6.44 -3.01
CA ILE A 96 -5.11 5.64 -4.10
C ILE A 96 -4.83 6.53 -5.33
N SER A 97 -5.72 7.48 -5.64
CA SER A 97 -5.51 8.41 -6.75
C SER A 97 -4.30 9.33 -6.56
N MET A 98 -3.98 9.71 -5.33
CA MET A 98 -2.77 10.49 -5.02
C MET A 98 -1.50 9.63 -5.08
N SER A 99 -1.56 8.39 -4.62
CA SER A 99 -0.40 7.50 -4.59
C SER A 99 -0.01 6.94 -5.95
N ASN A 100 -0.98 6.70 -6.82
CA ASN A 100 -0.76 6.11 -8.14
C ASN A 100 0.27 6.85 -9.01
N PRO A 101 0.21 8.18 -9.20
CA PRO A 101 1.21 8.90 -10.00
C PRO A 101 2.63 8.77 -9.43
N VAL A 102 2.79 8.78 -8.11
CA VAL A 102 4.10 8.62 -7.47
C VAL A 102 4.67 7.23 -7.75
N MET A 103 3.85 6.18 -7.55
CA MET A 103 4.26 4.81 -7.85
C MET A 103 4.57 4.60 -9.33
N LEU A 104 3.76 5.15 -10.24
CA LEU A 104 3.98 5.06 -11.70
C LEU A 104 5.31 5.71 -12.10
N ASN A 105 5.62 6.89 -11.55
CA ASN A 105 6.87 7.58 -11.82
C ASN A 105 8.08 6.76 -11.33
N ILE A 106 8.00 6.20 -10.12
CA ILE A 106 9.06 5.36 -9.56
C ILE A 106 9.22 4.08 -10.41
N ASN A 107 8.14 3.40 -10.76
CA ASN A 107 8.17 2.23 -11.62
C ASN A 107 8.70 2.53 -13.03
N GLY A 108 8.47 3.74 -13.53
CA GLY A 108 9.00 4.24 -14.80
C GLY A 108 10.49 4.63 -14.76
N GLY A 109 11.18 4.37 -13.64
CA GLY A 109 12.62 4.64 -13.48
C GLY A 109 12.95 6.02 -12.88
N MET A 110 11.94 6.82 -12.49
CA MET A 110 12.21 8.08 -11.80
C MET A 110 12.75 7.80 -10.39
N ASN A 111 13.80 8.52 -10.00
CA ASN A 111 14.29 8.46 -8.62
C ASN A 111 13.15 8.77 -7.64
N LYS A 112 13.01 7.96 -6.58
CA LYS A 112 11.92 8.07 -5.60
C LYS A 112 11.82 9.45 -4.94
N GLN A 113 12.96 10.07 -4.64
CA GLN A 113 12.99 11.42 -4.07
C GLN A 113 12.47 12.47 -5.05
N LYS A 114 12.84 12.34 -6.35
CA LYS A 114 12.34 13.22 -7.41
C LYS A 114 10.83 13.06 -7.59
N ALA A 115 10.31 11.83 -7.60
CA ALA A 115 8.87 11.55 -7.73
C ALA A 115 8.08 12.17 -6.57
N VAL A 116 8.58 12.03 -5.33
CA VAL A 116 7.97 12.60 -4.13
C VAL A 116 8.04 14.14 -4.14
N ASN A 117 9.18 14.73 -4.50
CA ASN A 117 9.32 16.19 -4.59
C ASN A 117 8.36 16.79 -5.62
N GLN A 118 8.15 16.11 -6.75
CA GLN A 118 7.15 16.51 -7.75
C GLN A 118 5.73 16.44 -7.19
N PHE A 119 5.40 15.39 -6.44
CA PHE A 119 4.10 15.28 -5.78
C PHE A 119 3.90 16.43 -4.78
N ILE A 120 4.86 16.72 -3.92
CA ILE A 120 4.81 17.81 -2.92
C ILE A 120 4.58 19.16 -3.63
N LYS A 121 5.30 19.42 -4.71
CA LYS A 121 5.15 20.66 -5.50
C LYS A 121 3.74 20.79 -6.09
N ASN A 122 3.17 19.69 -6.57
CA ASN A 122 1.87 19.69 -7.26
C ASN A 122 0.67 19.67 -6.29
N HIS A 123 0.88 19.36 -5.00
CA HIS A 123 -0.18 19.23 -4.00
C HIS A 123 0.03 20.12 -2.75
N PRO A 124 0.30 21.43 -2.91
CA PRO A 124 0.67 22.29 -1.78
C PRO A 124 -0.43 22.41 -0.71
N LYS A 125 -1.70 22.39 -1.10
CA LYS A 125 -2.84 22.41 -0.16
C LYS A 125 -2.86 21.18 0.72
N GLN A 126 -2.61 20.01 0.15
CA GLN A 126 -2.58 18.73 0.87
C GLN A 126 -1.38 18.66 1.82
N VAL A 127 -0.21 19.07 1.34
CA VAL A 127 1.01 19.14 2.17
C VAL A 127 0.82 20.08 3.35
N LYS A 128 0.23 21.26 3.13
CA LYS A 128 -0.11 22.22 4.20
C LYS A 128 -1.03 21.58 5.25
N ALA A 129 -2.04 20.83 4.83
CA ALA A 129 -2.94 20.13 5.75
C ALA A 129 -2.21 19.07 6.59
N TRP A 130 -1.30 18.30 5.98
CA TRP A 130 -0.52 17.28 6.71
C TRP A 130 0.49 17.87 7.69
N THR A 131 1.06 19.02 7.34
CA THR A 131 2.06 19.71 8.18
C THR A 131 1.47 20.76 9.14
N ALA A 132 0.14 20.91 9.15
CA ALA A 132 -0.53 21.88 10.00
C ALA A 132 -0.26 21.65 11.48
N GLY A 133 0.21 22.71 12.15
CA GLY A 133 0.56 22.70 13.58
C GLY A 133 1.70 21.74 13.94
N VAL A 134 2.48 21.27 12.97
CA VAL A 134 3.70 20.49 13.23
C VAL A 134 4.85 21.46 13.50
N PRO A 135 5.45 21.44 14.71
CA PRO A 135 6.55 22.33 15.04
C PRO A 135 7.83 21.98 14.29
N ASN A 136 8.81 22.89 14.30
CA ASN A 136 10.15 22.57 13.84
C ASN A 136 10.75 21.46 14.73
N GLY A 137 11.38 20.49 14.10
CA GLY A 137 11.96 19.34 14.80
C GLY A 137 13.30 19.61 15.47
N HIS A 138 13.98 20.71 15.11
CA HIS A 138 15.31 21.08 15.65
C HIS A 138 16.31 19.93 15.66
N GLY A 139 16.33 19.15 14.57
CA GLY A 139 17.24 18.00 14.43
C GLY A 139 16.82 16.75 15.22
N LYS A 140 15.64 16.74 15.86
CA LYS A 140 15.15 15.57 16.59
C LYS A 140 15.03 14.36 15.69
N LYS A 141 15.57 13.23 16.13
CA LYS A 141 15.62 12.00 15.34
C LYS A 141 14.23 11.33 15.26
N ILE A 142 13.94 10.73 14.12
CA ILE A 142 12.82 9.81 13.94
C ILE A 142 13.18 8.78 12.87
N LYS A 143 12.93 7.51 13.17
CA LYS A 143 13.23 6.37 12.30
C LYS A 143 11.93 5.72 11.82
N LEU A 144 11.68 5.79 10.52
CA LEU A 144 10.57 5.09 9.85
C LEU A 144 11.05 3.76 9.27
N VAL A 145 10.20 2.75 9.31
CA VAL A 145 10.48 1.42 8.74
C VAL A 145 9.36 0.98 7.80
N TYR A 146 9.73 0.22 6.76
CA TYR A 146 8.82 -0.20 5.71
C TYR A 146 9.29 -1.50 5.04
N THR A 147 8.42 -2.21 4.36
CA THR A 147 8.75 -3.36 3.52
C THR A 147 8.97 -2.95 2.06
N PRO A 148 9.68 -3.77 1.22
CA PRO A 148 10.15 -3.35 -0.11
C PRO A 148 9.08 -3.37 -1.20
N TYR A 149 7.87 -2.92 -0.92
CA TYR A 149 6.80 -2.81 -1.92
C TYR A 149 6.67 -1.37 -2.44
N ASP A 150 6.21 -1.21 -3.67
CA ASP A 150 6.17 0.07 -4.37
C ASP A 150 5.40 1.16 -3.60
N TYR A 151 4.23 0.80 -3.05
CA TYR A 151 3.44 1.72 -2.22
C TYR A 151 4.21 2.15 -0.97
N GLU A 152 4.85 1.21 -0.30
CA GLU A 152 5.54 1.43 0.96
C GLU A 152 6.78 2.31 0.78
N ILE A 153 7.51 2.10 -0.32
CA ILE A 153 8.61 2.97 -0.74
C ILE A 153 8.10 4.40 -0.97
N ALA A 154 7.00 4.54 -1.70
CA ALA A 154 6.44 5.84 -2.04
C ALA A 154 5.97 6.62 -0.80
N VAL A 155 5.14 5.99 0.05
CA VAL A 155 4.57 6.66 1.24
C VAL A 155 5.63 6.98 2.28
N THR A 156 6.57 6.07 2.52
CA THR A 156 7.63 6.29 3.51
C THR A 156 8.60 7.37 3.05
N THR A 157 8.96 7.39 1.75
CA THR A 157 9.78 8.47 1.19
C THR A 157 9.08 9.82 1.32
N LEU A 158 7.79 9.89 1.03
CA LEU A 158 7.00 11.14 1.14
C LEU A 158 7.01 11.66 2.58
N VAL A 159 6.63 10.83 3.54
CA VAL A 159 6.53 11.28 4.95
C VAL A 159 7.89 11.59 5.54
N THR A 160 8.94 10.81 5.20
CA THR A 160 10.32 11.13 5.60
C THR A 160 10.75 12.49 5.05
N THR A 161 10.38 12.81 3.80
CA THR A 161 10.69 14.12 3.20
C THR A 161 9.97 15.25 3.92
N LEU A 162 8.69 15.10 4.24
CA LEU A 162 7.93 16.11 4.98
C LEU A 162 8.49 16.35 6.39
N LEU A 163 8.89 15.28 7.09
CA LEU A 163 9.55 15.38 8.39
C LEU A 163 10.89 16.15 8.29
N LYS A 164 11.70 15.86 7.27
CA LYS A 164 12.95 16.59 7.01
C LYS A 164 12.70 18.08 6.73
N GLN A 165 11.69 18.40 5.92
CA GLN A 165 11.29 19.79 5.65
C GLN A 165 10.83 20.53 6.92
N LYS A 166 10.32 19.79 7.91
CA LYS A 166 9.96 20.31 9.23
C LYS A 166 11.14 20.30 10.22
N GLY A 167 12.38 20.09 9.75
CA GLY A 167 13.59 20.17 10.57
C GLY A 167 13.87 18.92 11.42
N TYR A 168 13.21 17.79 11.20
CA TYR A 168 13.54 16.52 11.87
C TYR A 168 14.70 15.81 11.18
N LYS A 169 15.55 15.12 11.94
CA LYS A 169 16.53 14.17 11.43
C LYS A 169 15.83 12.82 11.16
N ALA A 170 15.02 12.79 10.10
CA ALA A 170 14.23 11.64 9.74
C ALA A 170 15.05 10.66 8.86
N THR A 171 14.99 9.39 9.23
CA THR A 171 15.59 8.28 8.46
C THR A 171 14.51 7.25 8.10
N MET A 172 14.77 6.46 7.06
CA MET A 172 13.91 5.35 6.67
C MET A 172 14.75 4.10 6.43
N GLN A 173 14.24 2.94 6.87
CA GLN A 173 14.92 1.65 6.73
C GLN A 173 13.95 0.61 6.19
N GLN A 174 14.40 -0.10 5.15
CA GLN A 174 13.70 -1.24 4.60
C GLN A 174 13.96 -2.47 5.45
N LEU A 175 12.91 -3.22 5.79
CA LEU A 175 12.95 -4.43 6.61
C LEU A 175 11.96 -5.46 6.08
N ASP A 176 12.18 -6.72 6.38
CA ASP A 176 11.15 -7.75 6.21
C ASP A 176 9.99 -7.52 7.17
N VAL A 177 8.79 -7.91 6.79
CA VAL A 177 7.55 -7.63 7.55
C VAL A 177 7.61 -8.05 9.00
N GLY A 178 8.14 -9.24 9.29
CA GLY A 178 8.28 -9.72 10.67
C GLY A 178 9.25 -8.90 11.50
N VAL A 179 10.36 -8.47 10.89
CA VAL A 179 11.38 -7.61 11.50
C VAL A 179 10.84 -6.20 11.70
N MET A 180 10.09 -5.66 10.73
CA MET A 180 9.42 -4.36 10.84
C MET A 180 8.49 -4.32 12.07
N TRP A 181 7.59 -5.28 12.21
CA TRP A 181 6.68 -5.35 13.34
C TRP A 181 7.41 -5.53 14.68
N ASN A 182 8.44 -6.37 14.71
CA ASN A 182 9.26 -6.56 15.91
C ASN A 182 9.98 -5.28 16.33
N SER A 183 10.55 -4.55 15.36
CA SER A 183 11.29 -3.30 15.64
C SER A 183 10.41 -2.18 16.21
N ILE A 184 9.15 -2.10 15.77
CA ILE A 184 8.16 -1.18 16.36
C ILE A 184 7.78 -1.65 17.79
N ALA A 185 7.54 -2.95 17.95
CA ALA A 185 7.10 -3.50 19.23
C ALA A 185 8.15 -3.42 20.33
N ASN A 186 9.44 -3.53 19.99
CA ASN A 186 10.55 -3.41 20.95
C ASN A 186 11.13 -1.99 21.06
N GLY A 187 10.65 -1.03 20.27
CA GLY A 187 11.05 0.37 20.32
C GLY A 187 12.34 0.72 19.57
N SER A 188 12.95 -0.22 18.82
CA SER A 188 14.16 0.06 18.02
C SER A 188 13.88 0.87 16.74
N SER A 189 12.61 1.01 16.38
CA SER A 189 12.10 1.88 15.32
C SER A 189 10.89 2.65 15.81
N ASP A 190 10.67 3.84 15.26
CA ASP A 190 9.65 4.76 15.78
C ASP A 190 8.27 4.54 15.16
N ALA A 191 8.20 4.39 13.84
CA ALA A 191 6.92 4.27 13.15
C ALA A 191 7.00 3.51 11.83
N SER A 192 5.86 2.98 11.40
CA SER A 192 5.59 2.51 10.04
C SER A 192 4.23 3.02 9.58
N LEU A 193 4.14 3.39 8.28
CA LEU A 193 2.89 3.82 7.65
C LEU A 193 2.18 2.69 6.90
N THR A 194 2.69 1.48 6.99
CA THR A 194 2.40 0.40 6.04
C THR A 194 1.86 -0.86 6.73
N ALA A 195 1.26 -0.72 7.92
CA ALA A 195 0.53 -1.81 8.55
C ALA A 195 -0.77 -2.08 7.78
N GLU A 196 -0.78 -3.12 6.96
CA GLU A 196 -1.93 -3.53 6.16
C GLU A 196 -2.87 -4.42 6.98
N LEU A 197 -3.99 -3.87 7.41
CA LEU A 197 -4.89 -4.48 8.37
C LEU A 197 -6.35 -4.44 7.88
N PRO A 198 -7.18 -5.45 8.23
CA PRO A 198 -6.95 -6.45 9.28
C PRO A 198 -6.37 -7.79 8.81
N VAL A 199 -6.23 -8.04 7.50
CA VAL A 199 -5.97 -9.40 6.98
C VAL A 199 -4.47 -9.65 6.81
N THR A 200 -3.81 -8.90 5.93
CA THR A 200 -2.43 -9.18 5.49
C THR A 200 -1.43 -9.19 6.66
N HIS A 201 -1.47 -8.19 7.52
CA HIS A 201 -0.63 -8.12 8.73
C HIS A 201 -1.36 -8.54 10.01
N GLY A 202 -2.54 -9.16 9.92
CA GLY A 202 -3.39 -9.50 11.06
C GLY A 202 -2.69 -10.38 12.12
N LEU A 203 -1.91 -11.37 11.69
CA LEU A 203 -1.15 -12.24 12.61
C LEU A 203 -0.10 -11.45 13.40
N TYR A 204 0.60 -10.51 12.77
CA TYR A 204 1.58 -9.65 13.45
C TYR A 204 0.90 -8.70 14.43
N ALA A 205 -0.22 -8.07 14.03
CA ALA A 205 -1.00 -7.22 14.89
C ALA A 205 -1.48 -7.94 16.14
N LYS A 206 -1.91 -9.20 16.01
CA LYS A 206 -2.30 -10.07 17.13
C LYS A 206 -1.09 -10.42 18.01
N LYS A 207 0.04 -10.85 17.41
CA LYS A 207 1.27 -11.23 18.11
C LYS A 207 1.81 -10.11 18.98
N TYR A 208 1.77 -8.87 18.47
CA TYR A 208 2.33 -7.70 19.15
C TYR A 208 1.25 -6.82 19.83
N LYS A 209 0.05 -7.36 20.04
CA LYS A 209 -1.04 -6.63 20.72
C LYS A 209 -0.55 -6.02 22.04
N GLY A 210 -0.83 -4.72 22.25
CA GLY A 210 -0.39 -4.00 23.43
C GLY A 210 1.08 -3.55 23.43
N LYS A 211 1.87 -3.84 22.40
CA LYS A 211 3.28 -3.42 22.28
C LYS A 211 3.50 -2.31 21.25
N TYR A 212 2.46 -1.87 20.56
CA TYR A 212 2.50 -0.75 19.61
C TYR A 212 1.26 0.13 19.77
N VAL A 213 1.27 1.29 19.14
CA VAL A 213 0.13 2.20 19.05
C VAL A 213 -0.30 2.32 17.60
N GLN A 214 -1.58 2.12 17.33
CA GLN A 214 -2.16 2.38 16.02
C GLN A 214 -2.76 3.78 16.00
N LEU A 215 -2.26 4.66 15.11
CA LEU A 215 -2.71 6.05 15.04
C LEU A 215 -3.97 6.19 14.18
N ARG A 216 -3.86 5.95 12.88
CA ARG A 216 -5.00 6.11 11.97
C ARG A 216 -4.88 5.23 10.72
N LYS A 217 -5.98 5.11 10.01
CA LYS A 217 -5.99 4.64 8.62
C LYS A 217 -5.46 5.76 7.74
N ASN A 218 -4.28 5.60 7.16
CA ASN A 218 -3.66 6.60 6.30
C ASN A 218 -4.00 6.40 4.81
N LEU A 219 -4.45 5.20 4.42
CA LEU A 219 -5.05 4.92 3.12
C LEU A 219 -6.19 3.91 3.28
N LYS A 220 -7.34 4.23 2.70
CA LYS A 220 -8.52 3.35 2.62
C LYS A 220 -8.60 2.69 1.24
N GLY A 221 -9.27 1.55 1.17
CA GLY A 221 -9.56 0.86 -0.10
C GLY A 221 -8.42 -0.05 -0.56
N ALA A 222 -7.48 -0.40 0.31
CA ALA A 222 -6.55 -1.49 0.06
C ALA A 222 -7.34 -2.80 -0.08
N LYS A 223 -7.02 -3.59 -1.09
CA LYS A 223 -7.66 -4.89 -1.33
C LYS A 223 -6.83 -5.76 -2.25
N THR A 224 -7.03 -7.06 -2.10
CA THR A 224 -6.59 -8.08 -3.06
C THR A 224 -7.82 -8.70 -3.73
N GLY A 225 -7.69 -9.15 -4.97
CA GLY A 225 -8.79 -9.80 -5.68
C GLY A 225 -8.40 -10.21 -7.09
N LEU A 226 -9.33 -10.82 -7.82
CA LEU A 226 -9.15 -10.97 -9.25
C LEU A 226 -9.37 -9.63 -9.96
N ALA A 227 -8.51 -9.33 -10.90
CA ALA A 227 -8.59 -8.13 -11.72
C ALA A 227 -8.51 -8.47 -13.20
N VAL A 228 -9.23 -7.69 -14.00
CA VAL A 228 -9.27 -7.80 -15.46
C VAL A 228 -9.11 -6.41 -16.08
N PRO A 229 -8.59 -6.29 -17.31
CA PRO A 229 -8.61 -5.03 -18.04
C PRO A 229 -10.03 -4.51 -18.25
N LYS A 230 -10.21 -3.20 -18.19
CA LYS A 230 -11.54 -2.57 -18.36
C LYS A 230 -12.20 -2.83 -19.71
N TYR A 231 -11.42 -3.17 -20.75
CA TYR A 231 -11.98 -3.55 -22.04
C TYR A 231 -12.78 -4.87 -22.01
N MET A 232 -12.58 -5.71 -20.98
CA MET A 232 -13.42 -6.89 -20.74
C MET A 232 -14.75 -6.46 -20.09
N LYS A 233 -15.61 -5.79 -20.87
CA LYS A 233 -16.81 -5.09 -20.36
C LYS A 233 -17.79 -6.02 -19.66
N ASN A 234 -17.95 -7.24 -20.15
CA ASN A 234 -18.96 -8.21 -19.68
C ASN A 234 -18.52 -9.02 -18.46
N ILE A 235 -17.27 -8.86 -17.99
CA ILE A 235 -16.73 -9.56 -16.82
C ILE A 235 -16.63 -8.56 -15.67
N ASN A 236 -17.55 -8.63 -14.68
CA ASN A 236 -17.65 -7.69 -13.57
C ASN A 236 -17.63 -8.39 -12.21
N THR A 237 -17.95 -9.66 -12.16
CA THR A 237 -17.94 -10.49 -10.95
C THR A 237 -17.10 -11.73 -11.17
N VAL A 238 -16.68 -12.39 -10.10
CA VAL A 238 -15.98 -13.68 -10.20
C VAL A 238 -16.89 -14.75 -10.82
N ASP A 239 -18.21 -14.66 -10.60
CA ASP A 239 -19.17 -15.59 -11.19
C ASP A 239 -19.24 -15.49 -12.71
N ASP A 240 -19.01 -14.32 -13.30
CA ASP A 240 -19.03 -14.13 -14.77
C ASP A 240 -17.95 -14.95 -15.49
N LEU A 241 -16.92 -15.37 -14.78
CA LEU A 241 -15.85 -16.22 -15.32
C LEU A 241 -16.34 -17.63 -15.69
N LYS A 242 -17.52 -18.04 -15.26
CA LYS A 242 -18.12 -19.33 -15.63
C LYS A 242 -18.71 -19.34 -17.05
N ASN A 243 -19.07 -18.16 -17.55
CA ASN A 243 -19.79 -17.97 -18.80
C ASN A 243 -18.82 -17.64 -19.95
N LYS A 244 -17.80 -18.46 -20.12
CA LYS A 244 -16.82 -18.31 -21.21
C LYS A 244 -17.25 -19.06 -22.44
#